data_4129883f67c0bff218f9ef62736b9f7e
#
_entry.id   4129883f67c0bff218f9ef62736b9f7e
#
_cell.length_a   1.000
_cell.length_b   1.000
_cell.length_c   1.000
_cell.angle_alpha   90.00
_cell.angle_beta   90.00
_cell.angle_gamma   90.00
#
_symmetry.space_group_name_H-M   'P 1'
#
loop_
_entity.id
_entity.type
_entity.pdbx_description
1 polymer ?
#
loop_
_entity_poly.entity_id
_entity_poly.type
_entity_poly.pdbx_seq_one_letter_code
_entity_poly.pdbx_strand_id
1 'polypeptide(L)'
;AAAGLGWMLLPVVLHGGLKDGVTSWVPSFIQNSFGASPSFSAAVAAVLPLVNLTGAFVAGWLDRKIFHNELRTVGTLFAATAVCLLVLPLAVRYSLAGSVALLAVTTASMLGINTMFINVIPVRVGAHGGAAMISGMLNAITYFGAAAVTWGIGSIAEGFGWNAVFMLCLGMTLPALIVCYFLANNWKRFLREQETEDA
;
A
#
# COMPACT_ATOMS: atom_id res chain seq x y z
N ALA A 1 -17.95 0.84 -19.54
CA ALA A 1 -17.03 0.33 -18.50
C ALA A 1 -15.98 1.35 -18.07
N ALA A 2 -15.45 2.18 -18.97
CA ALA A 2 -14.36 3.14 -18.66
C ALA A 2 -14.71 4.21 -17.60
N ALA A 3 -15.96 4.61 -17.45
CA ALA A 3 -16.36 5.69 -16.53
C ALA A 3 -16.10 5.43 -15.04
N GLY A 4 -15.97 4.17 -14.64
CA GLY A 4 -15.68 3.80 -13.23
C GLY A 4 -14.20 3.67 -12.90
N LEU A 5 -13.33 3.51 -13.89
CA LEU A 5 -11.91 3.26 -13.67
C LEU A 5 -11.15 4.48 -13.11
N GLY A 6 -11.66 5.69 -13.32
CA GLY A 6 -11.10 6.91 -12.72
C GLY A 6 -11.03 6.85 -11.19
N TRP A 7 -11.95 6.14 -10.55
CA TRP A 7 -11.93 5.94 -9.10
C TRP A 7 -10.73 5.09 -8.61
N MET A 8 -10.05 4.34 -9.50
CA MET A 8 -8.81 3.64 -9.17
C MET A 8 -7.69 4.60 -8.77
N LEU A 9 -7.73 5.86 -9.18
CA LEU A 9 -6.71 6.84 -8.81
C LEU A 9 -6.71 7.11 -7.30
N LEU A 10 -7.87 7.01 -6.63
CA LEU A 10 -7.95 7.20 -5.20
C LEU A 10 -7.10 6.18 -4.41
N PRO A 11 -7.29 4.86 -4.54
CA PRO A 11 -6.42 3.90 -3.87
C PRO A 11 -4.96 3.99 -4.31
N VAL A 12 -4.65 4.43 -5.53
CA VAL A 12 -3.28 4.65 -6.00
C VAL A 12 -2.60 5.78 -5.23
N VAL A 13 -3.25 6.94 -5.07
CA VAL A 13 -2.74 8.08 -4.28
C VAL A 13 -2.56 7.68 -2.81
N LEU A 14 -3.59 7.06 -2.21
CA LEU A 14 -3.57 6.67 -0.80
C LEU A 14 -2.50 5.62 -0.52
N HIS A 15 -2.32 4.65 -1.43
CA HIS A 15 -1.25 3.67 -1.38
C HIS A 15 0.14 4.33 -1.39
N GLY A 16 0.37 5.31 -2.27
CA GLY A 16 1.66 6.02 -2.33
C GLY A 16 2.02 6.66 -0.99
N GLY A 17 1.05 7.35 -0.39
CA GLY A 17 1.20 7.95 0.93
C GLY A 17 1.50 6.93 2.02
N LEU A 18 0.76 5.83 2.05
CA LEU A 18 0.98 4.77 3.03
C LEU A 18 2.34 4.08 2.85
N LYS A 19 2.73 3.77 1.60
CA LYS A 19 3.99 3.07 1.29
C LYS A 19 5.21 3.87 1.74
N ASP A 20 5.35 5.08 1.22
CA ASP A 20 6.56 5.87 1.43
C ASP A 20 6.48 6.67 2.74
N GLY A 21 5.27 7.14 3.12
CA GLY A 21 5.04 7.82 4.39
C GLY A 21 5.39 6.93 5.58
N VAL A 22 4.77 5.75 5.68
CA VAL A 22 5.05 4.83 6.80
C VAL A 22 6.52 4.42 6.82
N THR A 23 7.08 4.01 5.67
CA THR A 23 8.48 3.53 5.61
C THR A 23 9.47 4.61 6.06
N SER A 24 9.28 5.86 5.65
CA SER A 24 10.18 6.96 5.98
C SER A 24 10.21 7.29 7.49
N TRP A 25 9.09 7.09 8.17
CA TRP A 25 8.96 7.44 9.59
C TRP A 25 9.20 6.28 10.56
N VAL A 26 9.45 5.05 10.06
CA VAL A 26 9.76 3.89 10.93
C VAL A 26 10.91 4.14 11.91
N PRO A 27 12.08 4.72 11.52
CA PRO A 27 13.14 4.98 12.47
C PRO A 27 12.69 5.90 13.61
N SER A 28 12.03 7.01 13.29
CA SER A 28 11.55 7.98 14.28
C SER A 28 10.48 7.38 15.19
N PHE A 29 9.58 6.56 14.64
CA PHE A 29 8.59 5.83 15.41
C PHE A 29 9.25 4.91 16.45
N ILE A 30 10.26 4.12 16.04
CA ILE A 30 10.96 3.18 16.94
C ILE A 30 11.72 3.94 18.03
N GLN A 31 12.40 5.03 17.68
CA GLN A 31 13.10 5.88 18.64
C GLN A 31 12.15 6.48 19.67
N ASN A 32 11.07 7.10 19.20
CA ASN A 32 10.16 7.84 20.08
C ASN A 32 9.27 6.92 20.93
N SER A 33 8.85 5.78 20.39
CA SER A 33 7.94 4.88 21.10
C SER A 33 8.63 3.91 22.03
N PHE A 34 9.89 3.55 21.77
CA PHE A 34 10.61 2.54 22.53
C PHE A 34 11.94 3.04 23.15
N GLY A 35 12.32 4.30 22.95
CA GLY A 35 13.59 4.82 23.42
C GLY A 35 14.82 4.16 22.80
N ALA A 36 14.66 3.55 21.62
CA ALA A 36 15.72 2.82 20.94
C ALA A 36 16.80 3.78 20.40
N SER A 37 18.05 3.29 20.31
CA SER A 37 19.14 4.10 19.76
C SER A 37 18.90 4.42 18.26
N PRO A 38 19.40 5.57 17.77
CA PRO A 38 19.29 5.91 16.35
C PRO A 38 19.89 4.86 15.43
N SER A 39 21.02 4.26 15.80
CA SER A 39 21.68 3.21 15.01
C SER A 39 20.84 1.93 14.93
N PHE A 40 20.21 1.50 16.01
CA PHE A 40 19.31 0.34 16.01
C PHE A 40 18.07 0.61 15.15
N SER A 41 17.45 1.77 15.32
CA SER A 41 16.24 2.16 14.55
C SER A 41 16.52 2.25 13.05
N ALA A 42 17.69 2.79 12.67
CA ALA A 42 18.13 2.82 11.28
C ALA A 42 18.40 1.42 10.73
N ALA A 43 19.00 0.52 11.52
CA ALA A 43 19.25 -0.86 11.12
C ALA A 43 17.94 -1.63 10.86
N VAL A 44 16.94 -1.48 11.73
CA VAL A 44 15.60 -2.06 11.52
C VAL A 44 14.99 -1.54 10.22
N ALA A 45 15.02 -0.23 10.00
CA ALA A 45 14.48 0.38 8.78
C ALA A 45 15.22 -0.08 7.51
N ALA A 46 16.53 -0.35 7.59
CA ALA A 46 17.31 -0.86 6.46
C ALA A 46 16.97 -2.32 6.09
N VAL A 47 16.49 -3.11 7.04
CA VAL A 47 16.05 -4.50 6.80
C VAL A 47 14.66 -4.57 6.18
N LEU A 48 13.77 -3.62 6.49
CA LEU A 48 12.39 -3.62 6.01
C LEU A 48 12.25 -3.76 4.48
N PRO A 49 13.02 -3.06 3.63
CA PRO A 49 12.93 -3.22 2.18
C PRO A 49 13.16 -4.65 1.70
N LEU A 50 14.04 -5.41 2.37
CA LEU A 50 14.28 -6.83 2.04
C LEU A 50 13.05 -7.68 2.39
N VAL A 51 12.45 -7.44 3.55
CA VAL A 51 11.21 -8.12 3.95
C VAL A 51 10.06 -7.72 3.01
N ASN A 52 10.01 -6.47 2.58
CA ASN A 52 8.96 -5.96 1.69
C ASN A 52 8.91 -6.70 0.35
N LEU A 53 10.04 -7.23 -0.15
CA LEU A 53 10.05 -8.04 -1.38
C LEU A 53 9.09 -9.23 -1.29
N THR A 54 8.93 -9.82 -0.10
CA THR A 54 7.97 -10.93 0.09
C THR A 54 6.54 -10.51 -0.27
N GLY A 55 6.17 -9.26 -0.03
CA GLY A 55 4.85 -8.71 -0.35
C GLY A 55 4.56 -8.72 -1.86
N ALA A 56 5.56 -8.42 -2.70
CA ALA A 56 5.41 -8.50 -4.15
C ALA A 56 5.16 -9.95 -4.62
N PHE A 57 5.88 -10.93 -4.05
CA PHE A 57 5.66 -12.35 -4.34
C PHE A 57 4.31 -12.84 -3.86
N VAL A 58 3.90 -12.46 -2.64
CA VAL A 58 2.57 -12.79 -2.07
C VAL A 58 1.46 -12.20 -2.94
N ALA A 59 1.58 -10.93 -3.34
CA ALA A 59 0.60 -10.29 -4.22
C ALA A 59 0.47 -11.04 -5.56
N GLY A 60 1.59 -11.35 -6.21
CA GLY A 60 1.59 -12.10 -7.47
C GLY A 60 1.04 -13.53 -7.30
N TRP A 61 1.28 -14.18 -6.17
CA TRP A 61 0.73 -15.50 -5.87
C TRP A 61 -0.79 -15.43 -5.63
N LEU A 62 -1.26 -14.49 -4.81
CA LEU A 62 -2.69 -14.26 -4.54
C LEU A 62 -3.45 -13.97 -5.85
N ASP A 63 -2.89 -13.12 -6.70
CA ASP A 63 -3.53 -12.78 -7.97
C ASP A 63 -3.64 -13.99 -8.89
N ARG A 64 -2.53 -14.71 -9.13
CA ARG A 64 -2.49 -15.81 -10.08
C ARG A 64 -3.17 -17.10 -9.60
N LYS A 65 -3.24 -17.35 -8.29
CA LYS A 65 -3.70 -18.63 -7.75
C LYS A 65 -5.06 -18.58 -7.06
N ILE A 66 -5.46 -17.39 -6.54
CA ILE A 66 -6.66 -17.28 -5.71
C ILE A 66 -7.69 -16.36 -6.35
N PHE A 67 -7.35 -15.12 -6.59
CA PHE A 67 -8.36 -14.12 -6.95
C PHE A 67 -8.56 -13.98 -8.45
N HIS A 68 -7.52 -14.14 -9.26
CA HIS A 68 -7.52 -13.87 -10.70
C HIS A 68 -8.14 -12.49 -11.00
N ASN A 69 -7.81 -11.53 -10.13
CA ASN A 69 -8.35 -10.17 -10.17
C ASN A 69 -7.46 -9.26 -9.33
N GLU A 70 -6.76 -8.35 -9.98
CA GLU A 70 -5.77 -7.46 -9.37
C GLU A 70 -6.38 -6.58 -8.28
N LEU A 71 -7.61 -6.07 -8.50
CA LEU A 71 -8.27 -5.20 -7.51
C LEU A 71 -8.73 -5.97 -6.25
N ARG A 72 -9.10 -7.25 -6.40
CA ARG A 72 -9.37 -8.11 -5.22
C ARG A 72 -8.09 -8.40 -4.46
N THR A 73 -7.01 -8.65 -5.17
CA THR A 73 -5.68 -8.84 -4.55
C THR A 73 -5.26 -7.61 -3.77
N VAL A 74 -5.35 -6.43 -4.40
CA VAL A 74 -5.06 -5.13 -3.76
C VAL A 74 -5.95 -4.89 -2.54
N GLY A 75 -7.27 -5.10 -2.68
CA GLY A 75 -8.22 -4.97 -1.58
C GLY A 75 -7.86 -5.86 -0.39
N THR A 76 -7.47 -7.11 -0.65
CA THR A 76 -7.06 -8.06 0.42
C THR A 76 -5.78 -7.58 1.13
N LEU A 77 -4.81 -7.03 0.40
CA LEU A 77 -3.60 -6.46 0.99
C LEU A 77 -3.89 -5.19 1.80
N PHE A 78 -4.84 -4.35 1.36
CA PHE A 78 -5.33 -3.24 2.18
C PHE A 78 -6.05 -3.74 3.44
N ALA A 79 -6.82 -4.83 3.35
CA ALA A 79 -7.46 -5.44 4.53
C ALA A 79 -6.41 -5.93 5.54
N ALA A 80 -5.37 -6.62 5.08
CA ALA A 80 -4.26 -7.04 5.93
C ALA A 80 -3.58 -5.84 6.61
N THR A 81 -3.32 -4.77 5.85
CA THR A 81 -2.79 -3.51 6.39
C THR A 81 -3.71 -2.88 7.45
N ALA A 82 -5.02 -2.83 7.18
CA ALA A 82 -5.99 -2.29 8.14
C ALA A 82 -5.97 -3.06 9.46
N VAL A 83 -5.92 -4.39 9.42
CA VAL A 83 -5.80 -5.23 10.61
C VAL A 83 -4.50 -4.96 11.36
N CYS A 84 -3.36 -4.87 10.65
CA CYS A 84 -2.08 -4.54 11.28
C CYS A 84 -2.12 -3.16 11.97
N LEU A 85 -2.68 -2.14 11.31
CA LEU A 85 -2.78 -0.79 11.85
C LEU A 85 -3.73 -0.70 13.04
N LEU A 86 -4.81 -1.50 13.09
CA LEU A 86 -5.72 -1.59 14.23
C LEU A 86 -5.04 -2.23 15.46
N VAL A 87 -4.20 -3.25 15.23
CA VAL A 87 -3.52 -3.98 16.31
C VAL A 87 -2.25 -3.24 16.77
N LEU A 88 -1.65 -2.43 15.92
CA LEU A 88 -0.37 -1.77 16.18
C LEU A 88 -0.34 -0.91 17.47
N PRO A 89 -1.35 -0.08 17.79
CA PRO A 89 -1.37 0.68 19.05
C PRO A 89 -1.32 -0.21 20.29
N LEU A 90 -1.90 -1.40 20.22
CA LEU A 90 -1.85 -2.39 21.29
C LEU A 90 -0.46 -3.03 21.37
N ALA A 91 0.10 -3.44 20.23
CA ALA A 91 1.42 -4.07 20.17
C ALA A 91 2.51 -3.16 20.70
N VAL A 92 2.44 -1.86 20.45
CA VAL A 92 3.42 -0.86 20.96
C VAL A 92 3.52 -0.87 22.47
N ARG A 93 2.43 -1.19 23.19
CA ARG A 93 2.44 -1.24 24.66
C ARG A 93 3.15 -2.45 25.24
N TYR A 94 3.28 -3.53 24.46
CA TYR A 94 3.76 -4.82 24.97
C TYR A 94 5.06 -5.31 24.34
N SER A 95 5.33 -4.98 23.08
CA SER A 95 6.45 -5.59 22.36
C SER A 95 6.97 -4.76 21.20
N LEU A 96 8.24 -4.38 21.25
CA LEU A 96 8.95 -3.81 20.11
C LEU A 96 8.95 -4.79 18.91
N ALA A 97 9.26 -6.06 19.15
CA ALA A 97 9.33 -7.07 18.10
C ALA A 97 7.96 -7.27 17.43
N GLY A 98 6.88 -7.31 18.21
CA GLY A 98 5.52 -7.38 17.69
C GLY A 98 5.15 -6.17 16.84
N SER A 99 5.52 -4.96 17.28
CA SER A 99 5.29 -3.73 16.53
C SER A 99 6.08 -3.70 15.22
N VAL A 100 7.35 -4.09 15.24
CA VAL A 100 8.19 -4.19 14.03
C VAL A 100 7.64 -5.24 13.07
N ALA A 101 7.15 -6.39 13.56
CA ALA A 101 6.54 -7.41 12.71
C ALA A 101 5.26 -6.89 12.03
N LEU A 102 4.39 -6.18 12.75
CA LEU A 102 3.18 -5.58 12.16
C LEU A 102 3.53 -4.50 11.12
N LEU A 103 4.55 -3.67 11.39
CA LEU A 103 5.05 -2.71 10.42
C LEU A 103 5.64 -3.39 9.18
N ALA A 104 6.37 -4.48 9.35
CA ALA A 104 6.92 -5.28 8.26
C ALA A 104 5.81 -5.86 7.37
N VAL A 105 4.74 -6.40 7.95
CA VAL A 105 3.57 -6.88 7.19
C VAL A 105 2.88 -5.73 6.48
N THR A 106 2.71 -4.58 7.15
CA THR A 106 2.12 -3.38 6.56
C THR A 106 2.90 -2.91 5.34
N THR A 107 4.21 -2.72 5.48
CA THR A 107 5.07 -2.22 4.39
C THR A 107 5.26 -3.25 3.28
N ALA A 108 5.31 -4.55 3.60
CA ALA A 108 5.32 -5.62 2.62
C ALA A 108 4.00 -5.65 1.80
N SER A 109 2.85 -5.51 2.47
CA SER A 109 1.55 -5.40 1.80
C SER A 109 1.52 -4.19 0.85
N MET A 110 2.09 -3.05 1.27
CA MET A 110 2.19 -1.86 0.41
C MET A 110 3.07 -2.11 -0.82
N LEU A 111 4.18 -2.84 -0.71
CA LEU A 111 4.97 -3.19 -1.89
C LEU A 111 4.24 -4.18 -2.81
N GLY A 112 3.46 -5.09 -2.25
CA GLY A 112 2.56 -5.97 -3.01
C GLY A 112 1.51 -5.17 -3.81
N ILE A 113 0.86 -4.20 -3.18
CA ILE A 113 -0.09 -3.28 -3.82
C ILE A 113 0.60 -2.47 -4.93
N ASN A 114 1.80 -1.95 -4.66
CA ASN A 114 2.61 -1.24 -5.65
C ASN A 114 2.87 -2.10 -6.89
N THR A 115 3.22 -3.36 -6.68
CA THR A 115 3.45 -4.30 -7.79
C THR A 115 2.21 -4.48 -8.66
N MET A 116 1.01 -4.57 -8.07
CA MET A 116 -0.24 -4.66 -8.82
C MET A 116 -0.53 -3.37 -9.60
N PHE A 117 -0.48 -2.21 -8.94
CA PHE A 117 -0.83 -0.94 -9.59
C PHE A 117 0.18 -0.47 -10.64
N ILE A 118 1.47 -0.64 -10.39
CA ILE A 118 2.51 -0.04 -11.23
C ILE A 118 3.05 -1.01 -12.29
N ASN A 119 2.97 -2.32 -12.04
CA ASN A 119 3.53 -3.31 -12.96
C ASN A 119 2.45 -4.16 -13.65
N VAL A 120 1.49 -4.74 -12.90
CA VAL A 120 0.55 -5.71 -13.44
C VAL A 120 -0.59 -5.04 -14.20
N ILE A 121 -1.29 -4.09 -13.59
CA ILE A 121 -2.42 -3.38 -14.20
C ILE A 121 -2.01 -2.64 -15.48
N PRO A 122 -0.89 -1.87 -15.53
CA PRO A 122 -0.48 -1.21 -16.77
C PRO A 122 -0.21 -2.16 -17.93
N VAL A 123 0.37 -3.32 -17.65
CA VAL A 123 0.62 -4.33 -18.69
C VAL A 123 -0.68 -4.89 -19.26
N ARG A 124 -1.68 -5.10 -18.41
CA ARG A 124 -2.99 -5.59 -18.87
C ARG A 124 -3.77 -4.56 -19.68
N VAL A 125 -3.75 -3.29 -19.26
CA VAL A 125 -4.48 -2.21 -19.96
C VAL A 125 -3.72 -1.71 -21.19
N GLY A 126 -2.39 -1.74 -21.15
CA GLY A 126 -1.51 -1.21 -22.17
C GLY A 126 -0.99 -2.26 -23.17
N ALA A 127 -1.70 -3.37 -23.37
CA ALA A 127 -1.28 -4.46 -24.27
C ALA A 127 -0.92 -3.99 -25.70
N HIS A 128 -1.51 -2.89 -26.18
CA HIS A 128 -1.27 -2.26 -27.48
C HIS A 128 -0.18 -1.15 -27.46
N GLY A 129 0.73 -1.14 -26.47
CA GLY A 129 1.91 -0.27 -26.46
C GLY A 129 1.87 0.89 -25.46
N GLY A 130 0.79 1.07 -24.68
CA GLY A 130 0.65 2.15 -23.69
C GLY A 130 1.13 1.82 -22.26
N ALA A 131 1.58 0.59 -21.98
CA ALA A 131 1.87 0.10 -20.63
C ALA A 131 2.89 0.96 -19.87
N ALA A 132 3.98 1.36 -20.51
CA ALA A 132 5.02 2.19 -19.90
C ALA A 132 4.50 3.59 -19.52
N MET A 133 3.67 4.20 -20.35
CA MET A 133 3.07 5.51 -20.10
C MET A 133 2.09 5.42 -18.93
N ILE A 134 1.22 4.41 -18.91
CA ILE A 134 0.26 4.19 -17.82
C ILE A 134 1.01 3.93 -16.50
N SER A 135 2.03 3.07 -16.51
CA SER A 135 2.87 2.79 -15.33
C SER A 135 3.53 4.07 -14.81
N GLY A 136 4.14 4.87 -15.69
CA GLY A 136 4.76 6.14 -15.32
C GLY A 136 3.77 7.13 -14.73
N MET A 137 2.57 7.26 -15.31
CA MET A 137 1.52 8.14 -14.80
C MET A 137 1.02 7.69 -13.42
N LEU A 138 0.72 6.41 -13.23
CA LEU A 138 0.30 5.88 -11.94
C LEU A 138 1.41 6.03 -10.89
N ASN A 139 2.67 5.80 -11.27
CA ASN A 139 3.80 5.99 -10.37
C ASN A 139 3.97 7.48 -9.97
N ALA A 140 3.81 8.42 -10.89
CA ALA A 140 3.82 9.85 -10.57
C ALA A 140 2.71 10.21 -9.54
N ILE A 141 1.51 9.66 -9.72
CA ILE A 141 0.38 9.86 -8.82
C ILE A 141 0.69 9.30 -7.41
N THR A 142 1.36 8.14 -7.31
CA THR A 142 1.77 7.61 -6.00
C THR A 142 2.74 8.54 -5.28
N TYR A 143 3.68 9.18 -5.99
CA TYR A 143 4.63 10.11 -5.38
C TYR A 143 3.98 11.41 -4.89
N PHE A 144 2.91 11.89 -5.54
CA PHE A 144 2.13 13.00 -4.98
C PHE A 144 1.49 12.62 -3.64
N GLY A 145 0.89 11.44 -3.55
CA GLY A 145 0.37 10.90 -2.30
C GLY A 145 1.46 10.75 -1.24
N ALA A 146 2.63 10.22 -1.63
CA ALA A 146 3.78 10.04 -0.75
C ALA A 146 4.26 11.37 -0.15
N ALA A 147 4.44 12.40 -0.97
CA ALA A 147 4.89 13.71 -0.52
C ALA A 147 3.92 14.33 0.51
N ALA A 148 2.62 14.33 0.22
CA ALA A 148 1.60 14.89 1.10
C ALA A 148 1.54 14.15 2.45
N VAL A 149 1.54 12.82 2.42
CA VAL A 149 1.41 12.02 3.64
C VAL A 149 2.68 12.00 4.47
N THR A 150 3.86 11.96 3.85
CA THR A 150 5.14 12.01 4.57
C THR A 150 5.26 13.31 5.38
N TRP A 151 4.89 14.44 4.77
CA TRP A 151 4.82 15.72 5.48
C TRP A 151 3.75 15.70 6.59
N GLY A 152 2.56 15.20 6.30
CA GLY A 152 1.44 15.12 7.25
C GLY A 152 1.76 14.23 8.45
N ILE A 153 2.42 13.08 8.25
CA ILE A 153 2.82 12.18 9.35
C ILE A 153 3.74 12.91 10.34
N GLY A 154 4.74 13.65 9.85
CA GLY A 154 5.65 14.41 10.71
C GLY A 154 4.90 15.38 11.61
N SER A 155 4.06 16.23 11.02
CA SER A 155 3.29 17.23 11.74
C SER A 155 2.30 16.60 12.75
N ILE A 156 1.67 15.49 12.39
CA ILE A 156 0.72 14.80 13.27
C ILE A 156 1.45 14.07 14.40
N ALA A 157 2.59 13.44 14.12
CA ALA A 157 3.39 12.74 15.13
C ALA A 157 3.90 13.70 16.20
N GLU A 158 4.36 14.90 15.81
CA GLU A 158 4.81 15.94 16.74
C GLU A 158 3.67 16.53 17.57
N GLY A 159 2.52 16.80 16.96
CA GLY A 159 1.39 17.46 17.63
C GLY A 159 0.47 16.52 18.43
N PHE A 160 0.22 15.33 17.93
CA PHE A 160 -0.80 14.41 18.44
C PHE A 160 -0.28 13.01 18.78
N GLY A 161 1.00 12.74 18.49
CA GLY A 161 1.65 11.46 18.76
C GLY A 161 1.31 10.34 17.75
N TRP A 162 1.98 9.21 17.92
CA TRP A 162 1.94 8.08 16.97
C TRP A 162 0.58 7.40 16.83
N ASN A 163 -0.24 7.41 17.89
CA ASN A 163 -1.60 6.87 17.79
C ASN A 163 -2.46 7.62 16.75
N ALA A 164 -2.30 8.94 16.66
CA ALA A 164 -3.01 9.75 15.67
C ALA A 164 -2.51 9.43 14.25
N VAL A 165 -1.21 9.16 14.09
CA VAL A 165 -0.64 8.70 12.80
C VAL A 165 -1.24 7.37 12.37
N PHE A 166 -1.38 6.40 13.29
CA PHE A 166 -1.98 5.11 12.96
C PHE A 166 -3.45 5.25 12.58
N MET A 167 -4.21 6.14 13.24
CA MET A 167 -5.60 6.44 12.87
C MET A 167 -5.69 7.14 11.52
N LEU A 168 -4.77 8.05 11.19
CA LEU A 168 -4.67 8.64 9.86
C LEU A 168 -4.43 7.55 8.79
N CYS A 169 -3.43 6.70 9.00
CA CYS A 169 -3.11 5.61 8.07
C CYS A 169 -4.29 4.64 7.90
N LEU A 170 -4.99 4.32 8.97
CA LEU A 170 -6.20 3.50 8.92
C LEU A 170 -7.32 4.20 8.15
N GLY A 171 -7.53 5.51 8.41
CA GLY A 171 -8.48 6.34 7.70
C GLY A 171 -8.22 6.43 6.19
N MET A 172 -6.97 6.29 5.76
CA MET A 172 -6.59 6.20 4.34
C MET A 172 -6.77 4.79 3.78
N THR A 173 -6.48 3.78 4.58
CA THR A 173 -6.55 2.37 4.17
C THR A 173 -7.97 1.91 3.90
N LEU A 174 -8.94 2.32 4.74
CA LEU A 174 -10.33 1.88 4.62
C LEU A 174 -11.02 2.35 3.33
N PRO A 175 -10.96 3.63 2.93
CA PRO A 175 -11.50 4.06 1.64
C PRO A 175 -10.86 3.36 0.44
N ALA A 176 -9.53 3.16 0.49
CA ALA A 176 -8.81 2.46 -0.57
C ALA A 176 -9.29 1.01 -0.71
N LEU A 177 -9.45 0.29 0.40
CA LEU A 177 -10.00 -1.05 0.47
C LEU A 177 -11.42 -1.11 -0.13
N ILE A 178 -12.32 -0.22 0.31
CA ILE A 178 -13.71 -0.18 -0.14
C ILE A 178 -13.78 0.03 -1.64
N VAL A 179 -13.05 1.02 -2.17
CA VAL A 179 -13.01 1.32 -3.60
C VAL A 179 -12.48 0.14 -4.41
N CYS A 180 -11.42 -0.53 -3.95
CA CYS A 180 -10.88 -1.70 -4.65
C CYS A 180 -11.90 -2.84 -4.77
N TYR A 181 -12.61 -3.17 -3.69
CA TYR A 181 -13.64 -4.21 -3.73
C TYR A 181 -14.85 -3.80 -4.57
N PHE A 182 -15.27 -2.55 -4.50
CA PHE A 182 -16.38 -2.02 -5.30
C PHE A 182 -16.06 -2.08 -6.80
N LEU A 183 -14.84 -1.74 -7.18
CA LEU A 183 -14.41 -1.74 -8.59
C LEU A 183 -14.00 -3.12 -9.11
N ALA A 184 -13.77 -4.11 -8.26
CA ALA A 184 -13.23 -5.41 -8.65
C ALA A 184 -14.10 -6.15 -9.69
N ASN A 185 -15.42 -6.02 -9.60
CA ASN A 185 -16.35 -6.65 -10.56
C ASN A 185 -16.36 -5.89 -11.89
N ASN A 186 -16.31 -4.56 -11.86
CA ASN A 186 -16.25 -3.71 -13.05
C ASN A 186 -14.92 -3.92 -13.80
N TRP A 187 -13.82 -4.10 -13.05
CA TRP A 187 -12.51 -4.40 -13.59
C TRP A 187 -12.50 -5.73 -14.36
N LYS A 188 -13.05 -6.78 -13.77
CA LYS A 188 -13.15 -8.09 -14.43
C LYS A 188 -13.97 -8.03 -15.72
N ARG A 189 -15.02 -7.22 -15.74
CA ARG A 189 -15.87 -7.02 -16.93
C ARG A 189 -15.12 -6.24 -18.00
N PHE A 190 -14.39 -5.21 -17.63
CA PHE A 190 -13.55 -4.43 -18.53
C PHE A 190 -12.50 -5.31 -19.23
N LEU A 191 -11.79 -6.18 -18.49
CA LEU A 191 -10.80 -7.08 -19.07
C LEU A 191 -11.42 -8.06 -20.09
N ARG A 192 -12.59 -8.59 -19.80
CA ARG A 192 -13.30 -9.48 -20.75
C ARG A 192 -13.74 -8.76 -22.03
N GLU A 193 -14.18 -7.51 -21.91
CA GLU A 193 -14.56 -6.69 -23.08
C GLU A 193 -13.33 -6.48 -23.98
N GLN A 194 -12.15 -6.24 -23.43
CA GLN A 194 -10.90 -6.13 -24.22
C GLN A 194 -10.51 -7.44 -24.90
N GLU A 195 -10.60 -8.59 -24.21
CA GLU A 195 -10.27 -9.89 -24.79
C GLU A 195 -11.21 -10.26 -25.97
N THR A 196 -12.44 -9.77 -25.97
CA THR A 196 -13.40 -9.99 -27.08
C THR A 196 -13.23 -9.01 -28.25
N GLU A 197 -12.60 -7.85 -28.04
CA GLU A 197 -12.28 -6.90 -29.12
C GLU A 197 -11.01 -7.31 -29.89
N ASP A 198 -10.14 -8.09 -29.25
CA ASP A 198 -8.85 -8.54 -29.80
C ASP A 198 -8.95 -9.90 -30.54
N ALA A 199 -10.10 -10.60 -30.44
CA ALA A 199 -10.36 -11.91 -31.07
C ALA A 199 -11.11 -11.80 -32.39
#